data_c7051f0e3c64a0e45bc508397bd060eb
#
_entry.id   c7051f0e3c64a0e45bc508397bd060eb
#
_cell.length_a   1.000
_cell.length_b   1.000
_cell.length_c   1.000
_cell.angle_alpha   90.00
_cell.angle_beta   90.00
_cell.angle_gamma   90.00
#
_symmetry.space_group_name_H-M   'P 1'
#
loop_
_entity.id
_entity.type
_entity.pdbx_description
1 polymer ?
#
loop_
_entity_poly.entity_id
_entity_poly.type
_entity_poly.pdbx_seq_one_letter_code
_entity_poly.pdbx_strand_id
1 'polypeptide(L)'
;MLRTLWLIAALALAPLAPAFAQSAADKHVALEKLFAEEWERGLSDSPENASYNGDVRYNDRWTDFSLTAIAQRAANDKAALARLHAIGREGLSPADQLNYDTFEWNLQQAVSRQRFHEELLPVSHQVGVQLADGMAEIVPFENTADYRKWLSRLDGVDTWIDQVLVLMKQGLAQGYMPPRVLMERVQGQIAGQIVDDPTRSPFYRAFQKFPDAVSAADRAALQGEAQTIIRSQIVPAFRKLQAYFDQTYLPASRTSIAISALPDGQAYYAAQAAYYTTTPLTPKQIHSLGLKEVARIRAEMEKIKGQVGFKGDLAAFFDHLRSDPRFFYKTPEELFTAYQAMAKRIDPELVKVFHTIPRLPYGVRPVPDNVAPDTTTAYYQPGAADGSRAGFYYVNLYKPESRPKWEMMALSLHEAVPGHHFQMSRGIELPDMPMFRKTAYFVAYGEGWGLYAERLGYDMGLYDDPYDRFGQLTYDMWRAVRLVVDTGMHSMGWSREQAIAYFKANAAKTDQDIVNEIDRYIAWPGQALAYKIGQLKISELRERATRALGPRFDLRAFNDEVLNTGSVPLETLERHMDAWIAGQKARDLPASH
;
A
#
# COMPACT_ATOMS: atom_id res chain seq x y z
N MET A 1 -77.75 44.40 -12.39
CA MET A 1 -76.92 45.02 -11.40
C MET A 1 -75.97 43.92 -10.87
N LEU A 2 -74.76 43.86 -11.48
CA LEU A 2 -73.69 42.93 -11.05
C LEU A 2 -72.81 43.66 -10.01
N ARG A 3 -72.59 43.01 -8.87
CA ARG A 3 -71.55 43.39 -7.90
C ARG A 3 -70.41 42.42 -7.96
N THR A 4 -69.26 42.89 -8.48
CA THR A 4 -67.98 42.18 -8.54
C THR A 4 -67.27 42.28 -7.18
N LEU A 5 -67.04 41.13 -6.55
CA LEU A 5 -66.19 41.00 -5.33
C LEU A 5 -64.75 40.75 -5.75
N TRP A 6 -63.84 41.63 -5.37
CA TRP A 6 -62.40 41.45 -5.45
C TRP A 6 -61.92 40.71 -4.19
N LEU A 7 -61.35 39.49 -4.34
CA LEU A 7 -60.60 38.83 -3.29
C LEU A 7 -59.13 39.23 -3.43
N ILE A 8 -58.62 39.96 -2.44
CA ILE A 8 -57.21 40.27 -2.28
C ILE A 8 -56.58 39.08 -1.54
N ALA A 9 -55.77 38.30 -2.27
CA ALA A 9 -54.93 37.27 -1.67
C ALA A 9 -53.66 37.93 -1.08
N ALA A 10 -53.58 38.00 0.23
CA ALA A 10 -52.37 38.42 0.93
C ALA A 10 -51.37 37.24 0.92
N LEU A 11 -50.33 37.30 0.08
CA LEU A 11 -49.16 36.41 0.21
C LEU A 11 -48.39 36.80 1.47
N ALA A 12 -48.47 35.95 2.48
CA ALA A 12 -47.59 36.06 3.67
C ALA A 12 -46.18 35.62 3.22
N LEU A 13 -45.27 36.57 3.05
CA LEU A 13 -43.83 36.32 2.99
C LEU A 13 -43.37 35.89 4.40
N ALA A 14 -43.19 34.58 4.58
CA ALA A 14 -42.47 34.09 5.77
C ALA A 14 -41.01 34.58 5.66
N PRO A 15 -40.43 35.21 6.73
CA PRO A 15 -39.03 35.57 6.71
C PRO A 15 -38.19 34.27 6.65
N LEU A 16 -37.39 34.10 5.59
CA LEU A 16 -36.30 33.13 5.56
C LEU A 16 -35.38 33.53 6.75
N ALA A 17 -35.39 32.73 7.80
CA ALA A 17 -34.40 32.84 8.86
C ALA A 17 -33.01 32.68 8.21
N PRO A 18 -32.05 33.58 8.51
CA PRO A 18 -30.68 33.42 8.01
C PRO A 18 -30.17 32.09 8.56
N ALA A 19 -29.79 31.17 7.66
CA ALA A 19 -29.01 30.01 8.03
C ALA A 19 -27.73 30.54 8.67
N PHE A 20 -27.61 30.47 9.99
CA PHE A 20 -26.38 30.85 10.69
C PHE A 20 -25.28 29.93 10.12
N ALA A 21 -24.29 30.53 9.46
CA ALA A 21 -23.10 29.81 9.02
C ALA A 21 -22.47 29.19 10.28
N GLN A 22 -22.26 27.86 10.26
CA GLN A 22 -21.60 27.15 11.35
C GLN A 22 -20.23 27.78 11.62
N SER A 23 -19.90 28.02 12.90
CA SER A 23 -18.57 28.52 13.25
C SER A 23 -17.49 27.50 12.89
N ALA A 24 -16.24 27.95 12.73
CA ALA A 24 -15.10 27.05 12.51
C ALA A 24 -14.97 26.00 13.63
N ALA A 25 -15.28 26.37 14.87
CA ALA A 25 -15.28 25.43 16.00
C ALA A 25 -16.39 24.37 15.90
N ASP A 26 -17.62 24.75 15.49
CA ASP A 26 -18.70 23.80 15.30
C ASP A 26 -18.39 22.82 14.17
N LYS A 27 -17.79 23.31 13.07
CA LYS A 27 -17.35 22.48 11.95
C LYS A 27 -16.25 21.50 12.35
N HIS A 28 -15.27 21.94 13.14
CA HIS A 28 -14.23 21.06 13.68
C HIS A 28 -14.85 19.92 14.49
N VAL A 29 -15.73 20.22 15.43
CA VAL A 29 -16.41 19.20 16.25
C VAL A 29 -17.22 18.23 15.39
N ALA A 30 -17.90 18.72 14.34
CA ALA A 30 -18.67 17.89 13.44
C ALA A 30 -17.77 16.96 12.59
N LEU A 31 -16.60 17.45 12.17
CA LEU A 31 -15.59 16.64 11.44
C LEU A 31 -15.03 15.54 12.32
N GLU A 32 -14.54 15.86 13.52
CA GLU A 32 -13.97 14.88 14.44
C GLU A 32 -14.98 13.79 14.80
N LYS A 33 -16.25 14.17 14.99
CA LYS A 33 -17.34 13.22 15.20
C LYS A 33 -17.53 12.30 13.99
N LEU A 34 -17.55 12.87 12.76
CA LEU A 34 -17.68 12.07 11.54
C LEU A 34 -16.51 11.10 11.38
N PHE A 35 -15.29 11.57 11.59
CA PHE A 35 -14.09 10.72 11.50
C PHE A 35 -14.12 9.58 12.50
N ALA A 36 -14.50 9.83 13.74
CA ALA A 36 -14.58 8.81 14.78
C ALA A 36 -15.66 7.76 14.47
N GLU A 37 -16.85 8.19 14.03
CA GLU A 37 -17.94 7.27 13.68
C GLU A 37 -17.57 6.40 12.47
N GLU A 38 -16.97 6.97 11.43
CA GLU A 38 -16.56 6.22 10.24
C GLU A 38 -15.36 5.31 10.51
N TRP A 39 -14.46 5.70 11.42
CA TRP A 39 -13.39 4.83 11.91
C TRP A 39 -13.95 3.59 12.60
N GLU A 40 -14.86 3.76 13.56
CA GLU A 40 -15.51 2.64 14.28
C GLU A 40 -16.31 1.75 13.32
N ARG A 41 -17.03 2.35 12.37
CA ARG A 41 -17.73 1.60 11.33
C ARG A 41 -16.73 0.76 10.51
N GLY A 42 -15.63 1.35 10.08
CA GLY A 42 -14.60 0.67 9.28
C GLY A 42 -13.98 -0.52 10.00
N LEU A 43 -13.72 -0.41 11.30
CA LEU A 43 -13.21 -1.52 12.14
C LEU A 43 -14.25 -2.65 12.26
N SER A 44 -15.53 -2.32 12.41
CA SER A 44 -16.61 -3.30 12.48
C SER A 44 -16.88 -3.98 11.15
N ASP A 45 -16.83 -3.23 10.04
CA ASP A 45 -17.08 -3.71 8.68
C ASP A 45 -15.95 -4.56 8.10
N SER A 46 -14.72 -4.41 8.66
CA SER A 46 -13.51 -5.13 8.25
C SER A 46 -12.72 -5.61 9.48
N PRO A 47 -13.13 -6.72 10.12
CA PRO A 47 -12.47 -7.32 11.29
C PRO A 47 -10.98 -7.62 11.08
N GLU A 48 -10.58 -8.02 9.88
CA GLU A 48 -9.18 -8.25 9.53
C GLU A 48 -8.37 -6.95 9.62
N ASN A 49 -8.93 -5.86 9.09
CA ASN A 49 -8.29 -4.55 9.18
C ASN A 49 -8.22 -4.03 10.63
N ALA A 50 -9.24 -4.31 11.44
CA ALA A 50 -9.20 -4.03 12.88
C ALA A 50 -8.04 -4.77 13.55
N SER A 51 -7.86 -6.07 13.26
CA SER A 51 -6.75 -6.87 13.78
C SER A 51 -5.38 -6.31 13.35
N TYR A 52 -5.22 -5.91 12.08
CA TYR A 52 -3.99 -5.27 11.58
C TYR A 52 -3.67 -3.95 12.30
N ASN A 53 -4.68 -3.21 12.71
CA ASN A 53 -4.54 -1.97 13.50
C ASN A 53 -4.40 -2.21 15.01
N GLY A 54 -4.32 -3.46 15.46
CA GLY A 54 -4.18 -3.84 16.87
C GLY A 54 -5.48 -3.81 17.67
N ASP A 55 -6.63 -3.64 17.02
CA ASP A 55 -7.92 -3.68 17.68
C ASP A 55 -8.43 -5.13 17.80
N VAL A 56 -8.35 -5.64 19.01
CA VAL A 56 -8.70 -7.04 19.32
C VAL A 56 -10.21 -7.30 19.50
N ARG A 57 -11.05 -6.27 19.41
CA ARG A 57 -12.51 -6.39 19.64
C ARG A 57 -13.17 -7.34 18.66
N TYR A 58 -12.67 -7.36 17.41
CA TYR A 58 -13.23 -8.08 16.28
C TYR A 58 -12.42 -9.33 15.87
N ASN A 59 -11.50 -9.82 16.71
CA ASN A 59 -10.69 -11.00 16.42
C ASN A 59 -11.49 -12.32 16.37
N ASP A 60 -12.78 -12.26 16.66
CA ASP A 60 -13.71 -13.40 16.73
C ASP A 60 -14.46 -13.66 15.42
N ARG A 61 -14.29 -12.83 14.36
CA ARG A 61 -15.08 -12.91 13.13
C ARG A 61 -14.32 -12.49 11.88
N TRP A 62 -14.89 -12.79 10.72
CA TRP A 62 -14.46 -12.36 9.40
C TRP A 62 -15.36 -11.23 8.87
N THR A 63 -14.88 -10.51 7.84
CA THR A 63 -15.70 -9.58 7.05
C THR A 63 -16.89 -10.34 6.45
N ASP A 64 -18.09 -9.76 6.57
CA ASP A 64 -19.29 -10.28 5.90
C ASP A 64 -19.28 -9.88 4.40
N PHE A 65 -19.07 -10.87 3.54
CA PHE A 65 -19.11 -10.73 2.08
C PHE A 65 -20.46 -11.08 1.46
N SER A 66 -21.54 -11.13 2.25
CA SER A 66 -22.88 -11.24 1.69
C SER A 66 -23.21 -10.03 0.83
N LEU A 67 -24.03 -10.24 -0.21
CA LEU A 67 -24.49 -9.16 -1.10
C LEU A 67 -25.18 -8.03 -0.35
N THR A 68 -25.91 -8.38 0.72
CA THR A 68 -26.59 -7.40 1.58
C THR A 68 -25.57 -6.52 2.32
N ALA A 69 -24.54 -7.11 2.91
CA ALA A 69 -23.51 -6.36 3.62
C ALA A 69 -22.69 -5.49 2.67
N ILE A 70 -22.36 -5.99 1.46
CA ILE A 70 -21.68 -5.22 0.42
C ILE A 70 -22.53 -4.00 0.03
N ALA A 71 -23.81 -4.18 -0.25
CA ALA A 71 -24.73 -3.08 -0.60
C ALA A 71 -24.86 -2.06 0.53
N GLN A 72 -24.90 -2.53 1.80
CA GLN A 72 -24.99 -1.64 2.97
C GLN A 72 -23.71 -0.80 3.12
N ARG A 73 -22.51 -1.39 2.99
CA ARG A 73 -21.24 -0.65 3.01
C ARG A 73 -21.20 0.42 1.91
N ALA A 74 -21.63 0.06 0.70
CA ALA A 74 -21.70 1.00 -0.42
C ALA A 74 -22.68 2.18 -0.16
N ALA A 75 -23.80 1.92 0.51
CA ALA A 75 -24.74 2.98 0.90
C ALA A 75 -24.18 3.86 2.03
N ASN A 76 -23.48 3.27 2.99
CA ASN A 76 -22.83 3.98 4.08
C ASN A 76 -21.76 4.95 3.57
N ASP A 77 -20.91 4.54 2.60
CA ASP A 77 -19.89 5.40 2.00
C ASP A 77 -20.51 6.63 1.33
N LYS A 78 -21.63 6.46 0.61
CA LYS A 78 -22.37 7.59 0.00
C LYS A 78 -22.94 8.53 1.06
N ALA A 79 -23.48 7.97 2.15
CA ALA A 79 -24.01 8.77 3.25
C ALA A 79 -22.90 9.55 3.99
N ALA A 80 -21.75 8.91 4.23
CA ALA A 80 -20.59 9.58 4.83
C ALA A 80 -20.08 10.73 3.96
N LEU A 81 -19.98 10.54 2.63
CA LEU A 81 -19.58 11.60 1.70
C LEU A 81 -20.58 12.77 1.72
N ALA A 82 -21.87 12.48 1.74
CA ALA A 82 -22.91 13.53 1.84
C ALA A 82 -22.82 14.31 3.17
N ARG A 83 -22.55 13.61 4.28
CA ARG A 83 -22.35 14.26 5.61
C ARG A 83 -21.12 15.15 5.61
N LEU A 84 -20.01 14.71 5.02
CA LEU A 84 -18.79 15.49 4.88
C LEU A 84 -19.04 16.79 4.08
N HIS A 85 -19.72 16.68 2.92
CA HIS A 85 -20.08 17.83 2.10
C HIS A 85 -21.02 18.80 2.81
N ALA A 86 -21.93 18.32 3.69
CA ALA A 86 -22.80 19.16 4.49
C ALA A 86 -22.03 20.01 5.53
N ILE A 87 -20.92 19.51 6.08
CA ILE A 87 -20.03 20.28 6.96
C ILE A 87 -19.33 21.38 6.13
N GLY A 88 -18.85 21.06 4.95
CA GLY A 88 -18.17 21.96 4.01
C GLY A 88 -16.78 22.36 4.47
N ARG A 89 -15.89 22.56 3.50
CA ARG A 89 -14.45 22.83 3.68
C ARG A 89 -14.14 24.29 4.11
N GLU A 90 -14.97 25.24 3.67
CA GLU A 90 -14.73 26.67 3.90
C GLU A 90 -14.75 27.03 5.38
N GLY A 91 -13.83 27.90 5.80
CA GLY A 91 -13.73 28.36 7.21
C GLY A 91 -13.11 27.36 8.18
N LEU A 92 -12.69 26.17 7.72
CA LEU A 92 -11.92 25.23 8.52
C LEU A 92 -10.47 25.71 8.72
N SER A 93 -9.84 25.27 9.80
CA SER A 93 -8.40 25.47 10.01
C SER A 93 -7.57 24.77 8.92
N PRO A 94 -6.31 25.19 8.65
CA PRO A 94 -5.46 24.48 7.68
C PRO A 94 -5.31 22.98 7.97
N ALA A 95 -5.23 22.59 9.24
CA ALA A 95 -5.15 21.19 9.65
C ALA A 95 -6.46 20.45 9.36
N ASP A 96 -7.61 21.05 9.68
CA ASP A 96 -8.92 20.46 9.38
C ASP A 96 -9.17 20.39 7.87
N GLN A 97 -8.70 21.36 7.09
CA GLN A 97 -8.78 21.31 5.62
C GLN A 97 -7.99 20.14 5.07
N LEU A 98 -6.80 19.86 5.61
CA LEU A 98 -5.97 18.72 5.21
C LEU A 98 -6.67 17.39 5.54
N ASN A 99 -7.29 17.30 6.72
CA ASN A 99 -8.07 16.14 7.15
C ASN A 99 -9.32 15.97 6.27
N TYR A 100 -10.05 17.04 6.01
CA TYR A 100 -11.23 17.08 5.14
C TYR A 100 -10.88 16.57 3.72
N ASP A 101 -9.87 17.17 3.09
CA ASP A 101 -9.44 16.85 1.73
C ASP A 101 -9.01 15.39 1.59
N THR A 102 -8.32 14.87 2.60
CA THR A 102 -7.87 13.47 2.63
C THR A 102 -9.05 12.50 2.80
N PHE A 103 -9.98 12.83 3.69
CA PHE A 103 -11.16 12.02 3.94
C PHE A 103 -12.14 12.05 2.76
N GLU A 104 -12.34 13.23 2.15
CA GLU A 104 -13.14 13.40 0.94
C GLU A 104 -12.60 12.53 -0.20
N TRP A 105 -11.29 12.56 -0.43
CA TRP A 105 -10.65 11.74 -1.45
C TRP A 105 -10.93 10.26 -1.23
N ASN A 106 -10.77 9.75 0.01
CA ASN A 106 -11.04 8.35 0.35
C ASN A 106 -12.49 7.96 0.04
N LEU A 107 -13.45 8.78 0.47
CA LEU A 107 -14.88 8.52 0.24
C LEU A 107 -15.25 8.63 -1.24
N GLN A 108 -14.72 9.60 -1.96
CA GLN A 108 -14.93 9.73 -3.41
C GLN A 108 -14.41 8.51 -4.17
N GLN A 109 -13.21 7.99 -3.79
CA GLN A 109 -12.69 6.77 -4.37
C GLN A 109 -13.59 5.57 -4.04
N ALA A 110 -13.98 5.40 -2.78
CA ALA A 110 -14.87 4.32 -2.36
C ALA A 110 -16.19 4.34 -3.17
N VAL A 111 -16.84 5.52 -3.29
CA VAL A 111 -18.11 5.67 -4.01
C VAL A 111 -17.95 5.47 -5.53
N SER A 112 -16.93 6.08 -6.15
CA SER A 112 -16.76 6.04 -7.61
C SER A 112 -16.39 4.65 -8.13
N ARG A 113 -15.72 3.84 -7.32
CA ARG A 113 -15.25 2.49 -7.69
C ARG A 113 -16.32 1.41 -7.52
N GLN A 114 -17.41 1.66 -6.79
CA GLN A 114 -18.53 0.70 -6.62
C GLN A 114 -19.07 0.17 -7.96
N ARG A 115 -19.01 0.97 -9.01
CA ARG A 115 -19.48 0.57 -10.36
C ARG A 115 -18.66 -0.54 -11.01
N PHE A 116 -17.45 -0.82 -10.53
CA PHE A 116 -16.54 -1.80 -11.13
C PHE A 116 -16.65 -3.20 -10.53
N HIS A 117 -17.51 -3.38 -9.53
CA HIS A 117 -17.82 -4.68 -8.95
C HIS A 117 -16.59 -5.51 -8.57
N GLU A 118 -15.61 -4.87 -7.90
CA GLU A 118 -14.36 -5.53 -7.48
C GLU A 118 -14.62 -6.75 -6.60
N GLU A 119 -15.72 -6.76 -5.87
CA GLU A 119 -16.19 -7.87 -5.05
C GLU A 119 -16.44 -9.17 -5.84
N LEU A 120 -16.67 -9.07 -7.16
CA LEU A 120 -16.89 -10.24 -8.02
C LEU A 120 -15.58 -10.96 -8.42
N LEU A 121 -14.43 -10.44 -8.00
CA LEU A 121 -13.11 -11.05 -8.17
C LEU A 121 -12.49 -11.40 -6.79
N PRO A 122 -13.15 -12.24 -5.97
CA PRO A 122 -12.83 -12.38 -4.54
C PRO A 122 -11.56 -13.17 -4.25
N VAL A 123 -10.92 -13.75 -5.26
CA VAL A 123 -9.69 -14.56 -5.10
C VAL A 123 -8.62 -14.18 -6.11
N SER A 124 -7.39 -14.06 -5.62
CA SER A 124 -6.16 -14.03 -6.42
C SER A 124 -5.07 -14.81 -5.66
N HIS A 125 -3.90 -15.02 -6.26
CA HIS A 125 -2.80 -15.70 -5.56
C HIS A 125 -2.24 -14.88 -4.37
N GLN A 126 -2.64 -13.63 -4.19
CA GLN A 126 -2.19 -12.74 -3.11
C GLN A 126 -3.30 -12.41 -2.10
N VAL A 127 -4.55 -12.59 -2.45
CA VAL A 127 -5.69 -12.32 -1.55
C VAL A 127 -6.80 -13.34 -1.74
N GLY A 128 -7.55 -13.61 -0.69
CA GLY A 128 -8.71 -14.48 -0.71
C GLY A 128 -8.75 -15.46 0.47
N VAL A 129 -9.86 -16.16 0.58
CA VAL A 129 -10.13 -17.09 1.69
C VAL A 129 -9.11 -18.23 1.80
N GLN A 130 -8.44 -18.59 0.70
CA GLN A 130 -7.38 -19.61 0.68
C GLN A 130 -6.10 -19.20 1.44
N LEU A 131 -5.99 -17.93 1.84
CA LEU A 131 -4.88 -17.39 2.63
C LEU A 131 -5.31 -16.96 4.05
N ALA A 132 -6.51 -17.36 4.47
CA ALA A 132 -7.11 -16.94 5.74
C ALA A 132 -6.30 -17.37 6.99
N ASP A 133 -5.57 -18.48 6.89
CA ASP A 133 -4.68 -18.97 7.96
C ASP A 133 -3.58 -17.97 8.35
N GLY A 134 -3.17 -17.09 7.43
CA GLY A 134 -2.19 -16.04 7.69
C GLY A 134 -2.60 -15.04 8.78
N MET A 135 -3.90 -14.89 9.07
CA MET A 135 -4.37 -14.04 10.17
C MET A 135 -3.87 -14.50 11.54
N ALA A 136 -3.50 -15.77 11.70
CA ALA A 136 -2.89 -16.28 12.93
C ALA A 136 -1.50 -15.63 13.25
N GLU A 137 -0.87 -14.96 12.29
CA GLU A 137 0.39 -14.24 12.51
C GLU A 137 0.15 -12.78 12.99
N ILE A 138 -1.09 -12.31 12.89
CA ILE A 138 -1.48 -10.92 13.18
C ILE A 138 -2.17 -10.81 14.55
N VAL A 139 -3.08 -11.74 14.85
CA VAL A 139 -3.83 -11.72 16.11
C VAL A 139 -2.97 -12.18 17.29
N PRO A 140 -3.17 -11.63 18.51
CA PRO A 140 -2.43 -12.07 19.70
C PRO A 140 -2.90 -13.46 20.17
N PHE A 141 -1.98 -14.21 20.79
CA PHE A 141 -2.22 -15.50 21.45
C PHE A 141 -1.57 -15.51 22.85
N GLU A 142 -1.92 -14.56 23.70
CA GLU A 142 -1.31 -14.36 25.01
C GLU A 142 -2.01 -15.13 26.13
N ASN A 143 -3.30 -15.39 25.99
CA ASN A 143 -4.14 -15.99 27.01
C ASN A 143 -5.28 -16.81 26.39
N THR A 144 -6.00 -17.59 27.21
CA THR A 144 -7.11 -18.47 26.79
C THR A 144 -8.20 -17.71 26.01
N ALA A 145 -8.48 -16.43 26.33
CA ALA A 145 -9.53 -15.67 25.65
C ALA A 145 -9.16 -15.35 24.18
N ASP A 146 -7.86 -15.11 23.90
CA ASP A 146 -7.40 -14.88 22.54
C ASP A 146 -7.62 -16.12 21.66
N TYR A 147 -7.26 -17.31 22.18
CA TYR A 147 -7.53 -18.58 21.50
C TYR A 147 -9.02 -18.83 21.29
N ARG A 148 -9.88 -18.44 22.23
CA ARG A 148 -11.34 -18.56 22.09
C ARG A 148 -11.86 -17.67 20.95
N LYS A 149 -11.39 -16.43 20.85
CA LYS A 149 -11.72 -15.55 19.73
C LYS A 149 -11.26 -16.15 18.40
N TRP A 150 -10.05 -16.71 18.36
CA TRP A 150 -9.55 -17.37 17.14
C TRP A 150 -10.38 -18.57 16.75
N LEU A 151 -10.81 -19.42 17.71
CA LEU A 151 -11.72 -20.53 17.44
C LEU A 151 -13.07 -20.05 16.87
N SER A 152 -13.64 -18.97 17.43
CA SER A 152 -14.87 -18.36 16.89
C SER A 152 -14.65 -17.88 15.45
N ARG A 153 -13.49 -17.25 15.16
CA ARG A 153 -13.14 -16.84 13.80
C ARG A 153 -13.00 -18.04 12.86
N LEU A 154 -12.38 -19.13 13.29
CA LEU A 154 -12.26 -20.37 12.52
C LEU A 154 -13.62 -21.00 12.21
N ASP A 155 -14.55 -20.97 13.14
CA ASP A 155 -15.92 -21.46 12.99
C ASP A 155 -16.68 -20.74 11.85
N GLY A 156 -16.31 -19.48 11.55
CA GLY A 156 -16.92 -18.68 10.48
C GLY A 156 -16.31 -18.88 9.09
N VAL A 157 -15.27 -19.73 8.91
CA VAL A 157 -14.59 -19.89 7.61
C VAL A 157 -15.48 -20.52 6.55
N ASP A 158 -16.34 -21.46 6.92
CA ASP A 158 -17.28 -22.11 6.00
C ASP A 158 -18.30 -21.10 5.44
N THR A 159 -18.84 -20.26 6.30
CA THR A 159 -19.75 -19.17 5.91
C THR A 159 -19.05 -18.19 4.96
N TRP A 160 -17.82 -17.81 5.25
CA TRP A 160 -17.04 -16.94 4.35
C TRP A 160 -16.82 -17.61 2.98
N ILE A 161 -16.44 -18.88 2.95
CA ILE A 161 -16.29 -19.65 1.69
C ILE A 161 -17.62 -19.67 0.90
N ASP A 162 -18.75 -19.85 1.57
CA ASP A 162 -20.07 -19.85 0.91
C ASP A 162 -20.39 -18.49 0.28
N GLN A 163 -20.09 -17.39 0.96
CA GLN A 163 -20.22 -16.04 0.43
C GLN A 163 -19.29 -15.82 -0.78
N VAL A 164 -18.02 -16.23 -0.69
CA VAL A 164 -17.05 -16.18 -1.79
C VAL A 164 -17.56 -16.96 -3.01
N LEU A 165 -18.10 -18.16 -2.82
CA LEU A 165 -18.69 -18.95 -3.90
C LEU A 165 -19.88 -18.24 -4.58
N VAL A 166 -20.70 -17.50 -3.83
CA VAL A 166 -21.78 -16.67 -4.41
C VAL A 166 -21.18 -15.58 -5.30
N LEU A 167 -20.17 -14.85 -4.82
CA LEU A 167 -19.51 -13.81 -5.59
C LEU A 167 -18.82 -14.35 -6.85
N MET A 168 -18.10 -15.48 -6.74
CA MET A 168 -17.48 -16.14 -7.88
C MET A 168 -18.51 -16.55 -8.95
N LYS A 169 -19.66 -17.09 -8.55
CA LYS A 169 -20.76 -17.46 -9.47
C LYS A 169 -21.35 -16.23 -10.16
N GLN A 170 -21.55 -15.14 -9.43
CA GLN A 170 -22.01 -13.89 -10.02
C GLN A 170 -20.96 -13.30 -10.96
N GLY A 171 -19.68 -13.32 -10.58
CA GLY A 171 -18.58 -12.89 -11.42
C GLY A 171 -18.55 -13.65 -12.75
N LEU A 172 -18.65 -14.97 -12.71
CA LEU A 172 -18.75 -15.80 -13.93
C LEU A 172 -19.95 -15.40 -14.80
N ALA A 173 -21.13 -15.25 -14.19
CA ALA A 173 -22.34 -14.90 -14.93
C ALA A 173 -22.29 -13.51 -15.58
N GLN A 174 -21.54 -12.58 -15.00
CA GLN A 174 -21.43 -11.18 -15.46
C GLN A 174 -20.14 -10.91 -16.25
N GLY A 175 -19.28 -11.93 -16.48
CA GLY A 175 -18.02 -11.78 -17.22
C GLY A 175 -16.84 -11.21 -16.41
N TYR A 176 -16.97 -11.12 -15.08
CA TYR A 176 -15.89 -10.74 -14.19
C TYR A 176 -15.04 -11.98 -13.86
N MET A 177 -14.12 -12.32 -14.74
CA MET A 177 -13.25 -13.49 -14.58
C MET A 177 -11.78 -13.07 -14.45
N PRO A 178 -11.02 -13.66 -13.52
CA PRO A 178 -9.60 -13.38 -13.36
C PRO A 178 -8.76 -14.04 -14.48
N PRO A 179 -7.49 -13.61 -14.68
CA PRO A 179 -6.59 -14.25 -15.62
C PRO A 179 -6.23 -15.69 -15.20
N ARG A 180 -6.24 -16.62 -16.16
CA ARG A 180 -5.92 -18.03 -15.91
C ARG A 180 -4.54 -18.24 -15.30
N VAL A 181 -3.53 -17.52 -15.76
CA VAL A 181 -2.15 -17.61 -15.26
C VAL A 181 -2.03 -17.37 -13.75
N LEU A 182 -2.94 -16.58 -13.17
CA LEU A 182 -3.00 -16.37 -11.73
C LEU A 182 -3.80 -17.46 -11.03
N MET A 183 -4.88 -17.95 -11.66
CA MET A 183 -5.75 -18.97 -11.07
C MET A 183 -5.06 -20.33 -10.96
N GLU A 184 -4.14 -20.64 -11.85
CA GLU A 184 -3.29 -21.84 -11.76
C GLU A 184 -2.47 -21.89 -10.47
N ARG A 185 -2.09 -20.74 -9.92
CA ARG A 185 -1.42 -20.65 -8.59
C ARG A 185 -2.41 -20.81 -7.44
N VAL A 186 -3.62 -20.26 -7.57
CA VAL A 186 -4.69 -20.35 -6.55
C VAL A 186 -5.11 -21.79 -6.33
N GLN A 187 -5.14 -22.61 -7.38
CA GLN A 187 -5.48 -24.02 -7.29
C GLN A 187 -4.65 -24.76 -6.23
N GLY A 188 -3.33 -24.59 -6.25
CA GLY A 188 -2.44 -25.19 -5.26
C GLY A 188 -2.64 -24.63 -3.84
N GLN A 189 -2.97 -23.34 -3.71
CA GLN A 189 -3.24 -22.73 -2.42
C GLN A 189 -4.53 -23.28 -1.78
N ILE A 190 -5.59 -23.49 -2.57
CA ILE A 190 -6.84 -24.13 -2.10
C ILE A 190 -6.56 -25.57 -1.69
N ALA A 191 -5.85 -26.33 -2.52
CA ALA A 191 -5.51 -27.72 -2.23
C ALA A 191 -4.68 -27.87 -0.95
N GLY A 192 -3.79 -26.90 -0.67
CA GLY A 192 -2.97 -26.87 0.56
C GLY A 192 -3.76 -26.74 1.86
N GLN A 193 -5.02 -26.28 1.79
CA GLN A 193 -5.90 -26.17 2.96
C GLN A 193 -6.66 -27.49 3.26
N ILE A 194 -6.61 -28.47 2.36
CA ILE A 194 -7.32 -29.75 2.48
C ILE A 194 -6.37 -30.82 3.02
N VAL A 195 -6.55 -31.16 4.27
CA VAL A 195 -5.72 -32.15 4.99
C VAL A 195 -6.58 -33.26 5.58
N ASP A 196 -6.00 -34.47 5.71
CA ASP A 196 -6.68 -35.58 6.37
C ASP A 196 -6.51 -35.52 7.90
N ASP A 197 -5.34 -35.08 8.37
CA ASP A 197 -5.03 -34.86 9.79
C ASP A 197 -5.18 -33.37 10.13
N PRO A 198 -6.17 -32.96 10.96
CA PRO A 198 -6.38 -31.57 11.35
C PRO A 198 -5.16 -30.88 11.95
N THR A 199 -4.26 -31.65 12.60
CA THR A 199 -3.06 -31.07 13.23
C THR A 199 -2.04 -30.61 12.19
N ARG A 200 -2.17 -31.03 10.95
CA ARG A 200 -1.35 -30.60 9.79
C ARG A 200 -1.93 -29.41 9.04
N SER A 201 -3.14 -28.97 9.41
CA SER A 201 -3.77 -27.82 8.80
C SER A 201 -2.97 -26.53 9.11
N PRO A 202 -2.80 -25.61 8.13
CA PRO A 202 -2.26 -24.28 8.40
C PRO A 202 -3.02 -23.53 9.50
N PHE A 203 -4.33 -23.71 9.60
CA PHE A 203 -5.18 -23.13 10.66
C PHE A 203 -4.89 -23.68 12.07
N TYR A 204 -4.23 -24.84 12.18
CA TYR A 204 -3.87 -25.42 13.48
C TYR A 204 -2.58 -24.84 14.07
N ARG A 205 -1.82 -24.04 13.30
CA ARG A 205 -0.49 -23.53 13.69
C ARG A 205 -0.49 -22.85 15.06
N ALA A 206 -1.47 -22.01 15.37
CA ALA A 206 -1.59 -21.33 16.64
C ALA A 206 -1.71 -22.29 17.85
N PHE A 207 -2.21 -23.51 17.65
CA PHE A 207 -2.42 -24.51 18.70
C PHE A 207 -1.24 -25.47 18.89
N GLN A 208 -0.15 -25.29 18.17
CA GLN A 208 1.08 -26.11 18.31
C GLN A 208 1.92 -25.68 19.51
N LYS A 209 1.90 -24.39 19.88
CA LYS A 209 2.66 -23.83 20.98
C LYS A 209 1.80 -22.82 21.76
N PHE A 210 1.73 -22.96 23.06
CA PHE A 210 0.99 -22.07 23.94
C PHE A 210 1.92 -21.31 24.89
N PRO A 211 1.58 -20.07 25.27
CA PRO A 211 2.25 -19.37 26.36
C PRO A 211 1.92 -20.02 27.71
N ASP A 212 2.73 -19.74 28.74
CA ASP A 212 2.56 -20.30 30.08
C ASP A 212 1.25 -19.85 30.75
N ALA A 213 0.70 -18.73 30.33
CA ALA A 213 -0.58 -18.21 30.83
C ALA A 213 -1.79 -19.10 30.48
N VAL A 214 -1.67 -20.04 29.53
CA VAL A 214 -2.73 -20.98 29.18
C VAL A 214 -2.52 -22.28 29.95
N SER A 215 -3.53 -22.69 30.75
CA SER A 215 -3.45 -23.91 31.57
C SER A 215 -3.38 -25.18 30.70
N ALA A 216 -2.82 -26.27 31.24
CA ALA A 216 -2.75 -27.56 30.53
C ALA A 216 -4.15 -28.09 30.14
N ALA A 217 -5.15 -27.87 30.99
CA ALA A 217 -6.53 -28.26 30.71
C ALA A 217 -7.13 -27.44 29.55
N ASP A 218 -6.91 -26.11 29.55
CA ASP A 218 -7.34 -25.25 28.48
C ASP A 218 -6.64 -25.60 27.16
N ARG A 219 -5.33 -25.86 27.17
CA ARG A 219 -4.57 -26.29 25.99
C ARG A 219 -5.21 -27.50 25.32
N ALA A 220 -5.51 -28.54 26.11
CA ALA A 220 -6.15 -29.77 25.59
C ALA A 220 -7.56 -29.50 25.03
N ALA A 221 -8.35 -28.67 25.72
CA ALA A 221 -9.69 -28.30 25.26
C ALA A 221 -9.64 -27.50 23.95
N LEU A 222 -8.79 -26.46 23.87
CA LEU A 222 -8.61 -25.62 22.68
C LEU A 222 -8.11 -26.43 21.48
N GLN A 223 -7.16 -27.33 21.69
CA GLN A 223 -6.66 -28.25 20.65
C GLN A 223 -7.76 -29.17 20.12
N GLY A 224 -8.55 -29.77 21.01
CA GLY A 224 -9.67 -30.65 20.61
C GLY A 224 -10.75 -29.93 19.82
N GLU A 225 -11.10 -28.70 20.25
CA GLU A 225 -12.08 -27.86 19.56
C GLU A 225 -11.56 -27.41 18.19
N ALA A 226 -10.30 -26.95 18.10
CA ALA A 226 -9.68 -26.60 16.83
C ALA A 226 -9.67 -27.76 15.83
N GLN A 227 -9.27 -28.96 16.27
CA GLN A 227 -9.30 -30.17 15.42
C GLN A 227 -10.71 -30.50 14.95
N THR A 228 -11.72 -30.29 15.79
CA THR A 228 -13.12 -30.53 15.45
C THR A 228 -13.58 -29.55 14.38
N ILE A 229 -13.37 -28.25 14.55
CA ILE A 229 -13.75 -27.20 13.60
C ILE A 229 -13.03 -27.46 12.25
N ILE A 230 -11.73 -27.72 12.27
CA ILE A 230 -10.96 -27.97 11.05
C ILE A 230 -11.52 -29.19 10.29
N ARG A 231 -11.78 -30.29 11.00
CA ARG A 231 -12.27 -31.53 10.37
C ARG A 231 -13.70 -31.43 9.86
N SER A 232 -14.59 -30.79 10.63
CA SER A 232 -16.05 -30.81 10.36
C SER A 232 -16.54 -29.63 9.54
N GLN A 233 -15.78 -28.51 9.48
CA GLN A 233 -16.20 -27.27 8.82
C GLN A 233 -15.18 -26.82 7.77
N ILE A 234 -13.93 -26.52 8.18
CA ILE A 234 -12.93 -25.90 7.29
C ILE A 234 -12.58 -26.82 6.11
N VAL A 235 -12.17 -28.05 6.37
CA VAL A 235 -11.78 -28.99 5.29
C VAL A 235 -12.93 -29.30 4.34
N PRO A 236 -14.18 -29.59 4.80
CA PRO A 236 -15.32 -29.74 3.90
C PRO A 236 -15.63 -28.50 3.08
N ALA A 237 -15.53 -27.30 3.65
CA ALA A 237 -15.76 -26.06 2.93
C ALA A 237 -14.71 -25.81 1.84
N PHE A 238 -13.42 -26.06 2.12
CA PHE A 238 -12.36 -26.00 1.10
C PHE A 238 -12.50 -27.07 0.01
N ARG A 239 -12.97 -28.28 0.35
CA ARG A 239 -13.29 -29.29 -0.69
C ARG A 239 -14.41 -28.83 -1.62
N LYS A 240 -15.45 -28.16 -1.07
CA LYS A 240 -16.53 -27.56 -1.86
C LYS A 240 -16.01 -26.45 -2.77
N LEU A 241 -15.15 -25.56 -2.23
CA LEU A 241 -14.49 -24.50 -3.00
C LEU A 241 -13.63 -25.10 -4.11
N GLN A 242 -12.78 -26.09 -3.81
CA GLN A 242 -11.91 -26.75 -4.78
C GLN A 242 -12.72 -27.40 -5.91
N ALA A 243 -13.78 -28.12 -5.59
CA ALA A 243 -14.62 -28.76 -6.59
C ALA A 243 -15.21 -27.73 -7.58
N TYR A 244 -15.74 -26.60 -7.08
CA TYR A 244 -16.24 -25.52 -7.94
C TYR A 244 -15.10 -24.84 -8.72
N PHE A 245 -13.98 -24.60 -8.06
CA PHE A 245 -12.82 -23.96 -8.66
C PHE A 245 -12.29 -24.80 -9.83
N ASP A 246 -12.01 -26.08 -9.63
CA ASP A 246 -11.39 -26.96 -10.62
C ASP A 246 -12.34 -27.28 -11.78
N GLN A 247 -13.63 -27.49 -11.49
CA GLN A 247 -14.60 -27.93 -12.49
C GLN A 247 -15.21 -26.79 -13.31
N THR A 248 -15.25 -25.58 -12.74
CA THR A 248 -16.00 -24.47 -13.34
C THR A 248 -15.18 -23.18 -13.46
N TYR A 249 -14.59 -22.70 -12.36
CA TYR A 249 -14.02 -21.37 -12.32
C TYR A 249 -12.68 -21.25 -13.05
N LEU A 250 -11.75 -22.17 -12.80
CA LEU A 250 -10.45 -22.20 -13.49
C LEU A 250 -10.60 -22.44 -15.01
N PRO A 251 -11.41 -23.41 -15.49
CA PRO A 251 -11.66 -23.55 -16.93
C PRO A 251 -12.25 -22.31 -17.60
N ALA A 252 -13.11 -21.57 -16.89
CA ALA A 252 -13.73 -20.33 -17.37
C ALA A 252 -12.85 -19.10 -17.24
N SER A 253 -11.72 -19.18 -16.53
CA SER A 253 -10.80 -18.06 -16.36
C SER A 253 -10.27 -17.55 -17.70
N ARG A 254 -10.17 -16.22 -17.84
CA ARG A 254 -9.79 -15.59 -19.12
C ARG A 254 -8.31 -15.82 -19.45
N THR A 255 -8.01 -15.95 -20.72
CA THR A 255 -6.62 -16.04 -21.21
C THR A 255 -5.93 -14.68 -21.28
N SER A 256 -6.71 -13.61 -21.49
CA SER A 256 -6.19 -12.25 -21.45
C SER A 256 -5.73 -11.87 -20.03
N ILE A 257 -4.52 -11.32 -19.93
CA ILE A 257 -3.98 -10.80 -18.67
C ILE A 257 -4.50 -9.40 -18.32
N ALA A 258 -4.96 -8.63 -19.32
CA ALA A 258 -5.33 -7.24 -19.15
C ALA A 258 -6.62 -7.07 -18.35
N ILE A 259 -6.64 -6.21 -17.33
CA ILE A 259 -7.87 -5.85 -16.62
C ILE A 259 -8.88 -5.16 -17.56
N SER A 260 -8.39 -4.50 -18.60
CA SER A 260 -9.23 -3.89 -19.65
C SER A 260 -10.08 -4.88 -20.45
N ALA A 261 -9.87 -6.18 -20.29
CA ALA A 261 -10.73 -7.23 -20.86
C ALA A 261 -12.00 -7.51 -20.02
N LEU A 262 -12.12 -6.94 -18.83
CA LEU A 262 -13.33 -7.01 -18.01
C LEU A 262 -14.43 -6.05 -18.53
N PRO A 263 -15.70 -6.23 -18.13
CA PRO A 263 -16.73 -5.22 -18.36
C PRO A 263 -16.25 -3.84 -17.85
N ASP A 264 -16.46 -2.79 -18.65
CA ASP A 264 -15.92 -1.44 -18.38
C ASP A 264 -14.41 -1.38 -18.07
N GLY A 265 -13.65 -2.40 -18.48
CA GLY A 265 -12.27 -2.65 -18.06
C GLY A 265 -11.28 -1.53 -18.39
N GLN A 266 -11.48 -0.77 -19.51
CA GLN A 266 -10.65 0.40 -19.79
C GLN A 266 -10.87 1.51 -18.75
N ALA A 267 -12.13 1.79 -18.40
CA ALA A 267 -12.46 2.76 -17.37
C ALA A 267 -12.02 2.28 -15.99
N TYR A 268 -12.13 0.96 -15.74
CA TYR A 268 -11.64 0.35 -14.51
C TYR A 268 -10.13 0.51 -14.35
N TYR A 269 -9.33 0.20 -15.38
CA TYR A 269 -7.88 0.40 -15.31
C TYR A 269 -7.51 1.88 -15.11
N ALA A 270 -8.19 2.80 -15.79
CA ALA A 270 -7.95 4.23 -15.58
C ALA A 270 -8.26 4.65 -14.12
N ALA A 271 -9.33 4.11 -13.53
CA ALA A 271 -9.65 4.34 -12.13
C ALA A 271 -8.61 3.72 -11.17
N GLN A 272 -8.10 2.52 -11.46
CA GLN A 272 -7.01 1.90 -10.69
C GLN A 272 -5.74 2.74 -10.75
N ALA A 273 -5.34 3.19 -11.94
CA ALA A 273 -4.18 4.07 -12.12
C ALA A 273 -4.34 5.37 -11.31
N ALA A 274 -5.49 6.03 -11.39
CA ALA A 274 -5.79 7.25 -10.62
C ALA A 274 -5.79 7.00 -9.10
N TYR A 275 -6.35 5.88 -8.66
CA TYR A 275 -6.39 5.48 -7.25
C TYR A 275 -4.98 5.27 -6.67
N TYR A 276 -4.16 4.45 -7.33
CA TYR A 276 -2.83 4.13 -6.81
C TYR A 276 -1.85 5.28 -6.94
N THR A 277 -1.93 6.07 -8.02
CA THR A 277 -1.07 7.24 -8.19
C THR A 277 -1.57 8.49 -7.48
N THR A 278 -2.84 8.50 -7.06
CA THR A 278 -3.53 9.68 -6.51
C THR A 278 -3.37 10.94 -7.38
N THR A 279 -3.36 10.74 -8.71
CA THR A 279 -3.23 11.81 -9.72
C THR A 279 -4.24 11.61 -10.86
N PRO A 280 -4.61 12.67 -11.61
CA PRO A 280 -5.51 12.57 -12.75
C PRO A 280 -4.82 12.08 -14.04
N LEU A 281 -3.59 11.57 -13.95
CA LEU A 281 -2.84 11.12 -15.12
C LEU A 281 -3.53 9.92 -15.79
N THR A 282 -3.72 10.02 -17.09
CA THR A 282 -4.23 8.90 -17.88
C THR A 282 -3.16 7.79 -18.05
N PRO A 283 -3.57 6.53 -18.27
CA PRO A 283 -2.63 5.44 -18.56
C PRO A 283 -1.66 5.76 -19.70
N LYS A 284 -2.10 6.46 -20.75
CA LYS A 284 -1.25 6.88 -21.87
C LYS A 284 -0.19 7.91 -21.46
N GLN A 285 -0.54 8.86 -20.61
CA GLN A 285 0.40 9.85 -20.08
C GLN A 285 1.44 9.17 -19.18
N ILE A 286 1.00 8.25 -18.32
CA ILE A 286 1.88 7.46 -17.43
C ILE A 286 2.85 6.62 -18.26
N HIS A 287 2.37 5.92 -19.30
CA HIS A 287 3.22 5.14 -20.21
C HIS A 287 4.29 6.01 -20.87
N SER A 288 3.89 7.15 -21.44
CA SER A 288 4.82 8.09 -22.10
C SER A 288 5.85 8.63 -21.12
N LEU A 289 5.44 8.91 -19.88
CA LEU A 289 6.34 9.33 -18.80
C LEU A 289 7.34 8.21 -18.46
N GLY A 290 6.86 6.97 -18.38
CA GLY A 290 7.68 5.78 -18.14
C GLY A 290 8.76 5.61 -19.20
N LEU A 291 8.41 5.70 -20.49
CA LEU A 291 9.37 5.61 -21.60
C LEU A 291 10.45 6.70 -21.50
N LYS A 292 10.06 7.94 -21.17
CA LYS A 292 10.98 9.07 -20.97
C LYS A 292 11.94 8.82 -19.81
N GLU A 293 11.43 8.33 -18.67
CA GLU A 293 12.26 8.04 -17.50
C GLU A 293 13.23 6.88 -17.76
N VAL A 294 12.77 5.79 -18.41
CA VAL A 294 13.65 4.69 -18.82
C VAL A 294 14.80 5.19 -19.70
N ALA A 295 14.52 6.04 -20.68
CA ALA A 295 15.55 6.62 -21.55
C ALA A 295 16.54 7.50 -20.76
N ARG A 296 16.06 8.34 -19.85
CA ARG A 296 16.89 9.20 -18.98
C ARG A 296 17.82 8.36 -18.10
N ILE A 297 17.26 7.39 -17.39
CA ILE A 297 18.04 6.57 -16.46
C ILE A 297 19.07 5.72 -17.21
N ARG A 298 18.69 5.16 -18.38
CA ARG A 298 19.61 4.41 -19.23
C ARG A 298 20.83 5.27 -19.64
N ALA A 299 20.60 6.53 -19.99
CA ALA A 299 21.69 7.45 -20.33
C ALA A 299 22.63 7.73 -19.13
N GLU A 300 22.09 7.79 -17.92
CA GLU A 300 22.88 7.93 -16.70
C GLU A 300 23.67 6.65 -16.37
N MET A 301 23.08 5.48 -16.54
CA MET A 301 23.75 4.18 -16.39
C MET A 301 24.94 4.04 -17.36
N GLU A 302 24.76 4.44 -18.63
CA GLU A 302 25.85 4.46 -19.62
C GLU A 302 27.03 5.35 -19.19
N LYS A 303 26.75 6.51 -18.58
CA LYS A 303 27.80 7.41 -18.05
C LYS A 303 28.60 6.72 -16.94
N ILE A 304 27.90 6.07 -15.97
CA ILE A 304 28.58 5.38 -14.87
C ILE A 304 29.38 4.19 -15.39
N LYS A 305 28.85 3.40 -16.33
CA LYS A 305 29.58 2.33 -17.02
C LYS A 305 30.90 2.86 -17.61
N GLY A 306 30.86 4.03 -18.28
CA GLY A 306 32.03 4.69 -18.80
C GLY A 306 33.02 5.14 -17.71
N GLN A 307 32.53 5.68 -16.59
CA GLN A 307 33.36 6.13 -15.46
C GLN A 307 34.14 4.96 -14.81
N VAL A 308 33.53 3.77 -14.71
CA VAL A 308 34.22 2.58 -14.19
C VAL A 308 35.10 1.86 -15.23
N GLY A 309 35.17 2.39 -16.46
CA GLY A 309 36.05 1.90 -17.53
C GLY A 309 35.58 0.62 -18.20
N PHE A 310 34.33 0.20 -18.03
CA PHE A 310 33.80 -1.00 -18.68
C PHE A 310 33.59 -0.80 -20.19
N LYS A 311 34.08 -1.74 -21.02
CA LYS A 311 34.14 -1.58 -22.49
C LYS A 311 33.00 -2.22 -23.26
N GLY A 312 32.20 -3.08 -22.61
CA GLY A 312 31.02 -3.71 -23.22
C GLY A 312 29.83 -2.76 -23.33
N ASP A 313 28.72 -3.24 -23.91
CA ASP A 313 27.43 -2.57 -23.85
C ASP A 313 26.81 -2.64 -22.44
N LEU A 314 25.62 -2.07 -22.25
CA LEU A 314 24.98 -2.05 -20.94
C LEU A 314 24.50 -3.45 -20.51
N ALA A 315 24.10 -4.32 -21.46
CA ALA A 315 23.71 -5.68 -21.16
C ALA A 315 24.90 -6.49 -20.63
N ALA A 316 26.05 -6.41 -21.29
CA ALA A 316 27.29 -7.02 -20.82
C ALA A 316 27.74 -6.46 -19.47
N PHE A 317 27.47 -5.17 -19.19
CA PHE A 317 27.74 -4.58 -17.88
C PHE A 317 26.81 -5.14 -16.80
N PHE A 318 25.55 -5.34 -17.10
CA PHE A 318 24.61 -6.01 -16.18
C PHE A 318 25.08 -7.45 -15.85
N ASP A 319 25.53 -8.21 -16.86
CA ASP A 319 26.07 -9.54 -16.67
C ASP A 319 27.34 -9.54 -15.80
N HIS A 320 28.23 -8.60 -16.03
CA HIS A 320 29.42 -8.40 -15.19
C HIS A 320 29.04 -8.13 -13.74
N LEU A 321 28.11 -7.20 -13.49
CA LEU A 321 27.68 -6.85 -12.13
C LEU A 321 27.02 -8.03 -11.40
N ARG A 322 26.33 -8.92 -12.12
CA ARG A 322 25.67 -10.11 -11.54
C ARG A 322 26.64 -11.28 -11.31
N SER A 323 27.76 -11.34 -12.00
CA SER A 323 28.65 -12.50 -12.00
C SER A 323 30.00 -12.29 -11.33
N ASP A 324 30.47 -11.05 -11.17
CA ASP A 324 31.76 -10.79 -10.53
C ASP A 324 31.68 -10.99 -9.01
N PRO A 325 32.42 -11.96 -8.42
CA PRO A 325 32.35 -12.28 -7.00
C PRO A 325 32.73 -11.12 -6.06
N ARG A 326 33.45 -10.09 -6.53
CA ARG A 326 33.80 -8.93 -5.72
C ARG A 326 32.59 -8.16 -5.19
N PHE A 327 31.45 -8.25 -5.91
CA PHE A 327 30.22 -7.54 -5.59
C PHE A 327 29.34 -8.28 -4.57
N PHE A 328 29.75 -9.43 -4.07
CA PHE A 328 28.94 -10.23 -3.16
C PHE A 328 29.68 -10.53 -1.86
N TYR A 329 28.91 -10.77 -0.81
CA TYR A 329 29.44 -11.36 0.43
C TYR A 329 29.40 -12.88 0.32
N LYS A 330 30.28 -13.54 1.07
CA LYS A 330 30.41 -15.02 1.02
C LYS A 330 29.48 -15.71 2.00
N THR A 331 29.16 -15.05 3.11
CA THR A 331 28.34 -15.63 4.16
C THR A 331 27.17 -14.72 4.54
N PRO A 332 26.07 -15.29 5.08
CA PRO A 332 24.97 -14.52 5.65
C PRO A 332 25.41 -13.54 6.74
N GLU A 333 26.36 -13.93 7.58
CA GLU A 333 26.88 -13.12 8.68
C GLU A 333 27.65 -11.87 8.18
N GLU A 334 28.46 -12.03 7.13
CA GLU A 334 29.13 -10.90 6.49
C GLU A 334 28.14 -9.92 5.91
N LEU A 335 27.12 -10.44 5.18
CA LEU A 335 26.06 -9.63 4.59
C LEU A 335 25.26 -8.89 5.67
N PHE A 336 24.88 -9.57 6.75
CA PHE A 336 24.13 -8.98 7.87
C PHE A 336 24.92 -7.86 8.55
N THR A 337 26.19 -8.12 8.87
CA THR A 337 27.09 -7.13 9.48
C THR A 337 27.22 -5.90 8.59
N ALA A 338 27.32 -6.09 7.27
CA ALA A 338 27.40 -5.00 6.32
C ALA A 338 26.13 -4.13 6.29
N TYR A 339 24.93 -4.72 6.38
CA TYR A 339 23.68 -3.95 6.49
C TYR A 339 23.60 -3.16 7.79
N GLN A 340 24.04 -3.74 8.92
CA GLN A 340 24.10 -3.02 10.19
C GLN A 340 25.09 -1.84 10.15
N ALA A 341 26.28 -2.06 9.57
CA ALA A 341 27.27 -1.00 9.37
C ALA A 341 26.77 0.11 8.42
N MET A 342 26.06 -0.26 7.35
CA MET A 342 25.44 0.67 6.42
C MET A 342 24.40 1.55 7.11
N ALA A 343 23.52 0.98 7.91
CA ALA A 343 22.54 1.71 8.69
C ALA A 343 23.21 2.76 9.60
N LYS A 344 24.28 2.39 10.28
CA LYS A 344 25.04 3.31 11.16
C LYS A 344 25.87 4.35 10.39
N ARG A 345 26.24 4.10 9.15
CA ARG A 345 26.87 5.09 8.26
C ARG A 345 25.86 6.17 7.82
N ILE A 346 24.59 5.79 7.63
CA ILE A 346 23.53 6.71 7.19
C ILE A 346 23.05 7.62 8.32
N ASP A 347 22.88 7.10 9.54
CA ASP A 347 22.27 7.81 10.69
C ASP A 347 22.80 9.24 10.90
N PRO A 348 24.12 9.51 10.98
CA PRO A 348 24.65 10.84 11.28
C PRO A 348 24.42 11.85 10.15
N GLU A 349 24.15 11.38 8.92
CA GLU A 349 23.99 12.23 7.75
C GLU A 349 22.57 12.82 7.64
N LEU A 350 21.61 12.31 8.41
CA LEU A 350 20.22 12.76 8.43
C LEU A 350 20.09 14.26 8.73
N VAL A 351 20.97 14.80 9.59
CA VAL A 351 20.97 16.23 9.98
C VAL A 351 21.24 17.17 8.79
N LYS A 352 21.79 16.66 7.67
CA LYS A 352 21.99 17.45 6.45
C LYS A 352 20.70 17.71 5.69
N VAL A 353 19.69 16.84 5.88
CA VAL A 353 18.47 16.84 5.08
C VAL A 353 17.20 16.96 5.90
N PHE A 354 17.26 16.98 7.25
CA PHE A 354 16.13 17.19 8.17
C PHE A 354 16.51 18.07 9.36
N HIS A 355 15.56 18.86 9.85
CA HIS A 355 15.63 19.51 11.17
C HIS A 355 15.06 18.59 12.28
N THR A 356 14.07 17.75 11.95
CA THR A 356 13.35 16.93 12.93
C THR A 356 13.58 15.46 12.65
N ILE A 357 14.25 14.79 13.59
CA ILE A 357 14.53 13.34 13.54
C ILE A 357 13.47 12.61 14.38
N PRO A 358 12.87 11.49 13.92
CA PRO A 358 11.94 10.72 14.72
C PRO A 358 12.62 10.15 15.96
N ARG A 359 11.87 10.04 17.05
CA ARG A 359 12.36 9.50 18.33
C ARG A 359 12.32 7.97 18.36
N LEU A 360 11.37 7.36 17.61
CA LEU A 360 11.23 5.92 17.55
C LEU A 360 12.49 5.29 16.92
N PRO A 361 13.21 4.41 17.62
CA PRO A 361 14.39 3.75 17.08
C PRO A 361 14.00 2.65 16.06
N TYR A 362 15.01 2.23 15.28
CA TYR A 362 14.90 1.03 14.46
C TYR A 362 16.09 0.10 14.65
N GLY A 363 15.89 -1.15 14.25
CA GLY A 363 16.95 -2.15 14.18
C GLY A 363 16.97 -2.87 12.83
N VAL A 364 18.09 -3.54 12.53
CA VAL A 364 18.21 -4.44 11.39
C VAL A 364 18.01 -5.87 11.87
N ARG A 365 17.18 -6.65 11.16
CA ARG A 365 16.93 -8.08 11.46
C ARG A 365 17.01 -8.93 10.20
N PRO A 366 17.42 -10.20 10.31
CA PRO A 366 17.29 -11.13 9.19
C PRO A 366 15.81 -11.47 8.94
N VAL A 367 15.44 -11.65 7.68
CA VAL A 367 14.17 -12.32 7.33
C VAL A 367 14.23 -13.74 7.88
N PRO A 368 13.18 -14.28 8.52
CA PRO A 368 13.16 -15.64 9.04
C PRO A 368 13.48 -16.70 7.99
N ASP A 369 14.34 -17.66 8.32
CA ASP A 369 14.89 -18.63 7.37
C ASP A 369 13.83 -19.46 6.62
N ASN A 370 12.71 -19.75 7.30
CA ASN A 370 11.62 -20.55 6.75
C ASN A 370 10.84 -19.84 5.62
N VAL A 371 10.92 -18.50 5.52
CA VAL A 371 10.25 -17.70 4.48
C VAL A 371 11.25 -16.98 3.58
N ALA A 372 12.52 -16.92 3.95
CA ALA A 372 13.55 -16.19 3.21
C ALA A 372 13.69 -16.59 1.73
N PRO A 373 13.55 -17.89 1.33
CA PRO A 373 13.62 -18.29 -0.08
C PRO A 373 12.56 -17.64 -0.97
N ASP A 374 11.37 -17.36 -0.42
CA ASP A 374 10.21 -16.83 -1.14
C ASP A 374 9.93 -15.35 -0.86
N THR A 375 10.77 -14.71 -0.02
CA THR A 375 10.62 -13.31 0.39
C THR A 375 11.49 -12.39 -0.46
N THR A 376 11.05 -11.15 -0.65
CA THR A 376 11.80 -10.07 -1.31
C THR A 376 13.16 -9.80 -0.64
N THR A 377 14.00 -8.97 -1.27
CA THR A 377 15.36 -8.64 -0.78
C THR A 377 15.35 -8.00 0.61
N ALA A 378 14.35 -7.17 0.90
CA ALA A 378 14.17 -6.54 2.19
C ALA A 378 12.75 -5.97 2.32
N TYR A 379 12.37 -5.62 3.55
CA TYR A 379 11.16 -4.85 3.85
C TYR A 379 11.27 -4.17 5.21
N TYR A 380 10.48 -3.12 5.40
CA TYR A 380 10.37 -2.45 6.69
C TYR A 380 9.10 -2.88 7.43
N GLN A 381 9.22 -3.15 8.73
CA GLN A 381 8.10 -3.37 9.64
C GLN A 381 7.99 -2.21 10.64
N PRO A 382 6.86 -1.49 10.67
CA PRO A 382 6.68 -0.36 11.56
C PRO A 382 6.79 -0.74 13.04
N GLY A 383 7.28 0.20 13.84
CA GLY A 383 7.23 0.12 15.29
C GLY A 383 5.82 0.35 15.84
N ALA A 384 5.65 0.18 17.14
CA ALA A 384 4.40 0.47 17.82
C ALA A 384 4.26 1.97 18.11
N ALA A 385 3.04 2.51 17.94
CA ALA A 385 2.77 3.93 18.16
C ALA A 385 2.98 4.40 19.61
N ASP A 386 2.84 3.48 20.57
CA ASP A 386 3.07 3.71 21.99
C ASP A 386 4.55 3.62 22.40
N GLY A 387 5.47 3.33 21.45
CA GLY A 387 6.89 3.17 21.70
C GLY A 387 7.29 1.83 22.32
N SER A 388 6.35 0.91 22.55
CA SER A 388 6.61 -0.40 23.17
C SER A 388 7.47 -1.32 22.29
N ARG A 389 7.48 -1.09 20.96
CA ARG A 389 8.26 -1.86 20.00
C ARG A 389 8.91 -0.95 18.96
N ALA A 390 10.21 -1.14 18.73
CA ALA A 390 10.96 -0.45 17.67
C ALA A 390 10.50 -0.87 16.28
N GLY A 391 10.80 -0.07 15.27
CA GLY A 391 10.70 -0.48 13.86
C GLY A 391 11.82 -1.45 13.48
N PHE A 392 11.59 -2.28 12.45
CA PHE A 392 12.61 -3.21 11.98
C PHE A 392 12.75 -3.18 10.46
N TYR A 393 13.98 -3.00 10.02
CA TYR A 393 14.44 -3.21 8.67
C TYR A 393 14.85 -4.68 8.53
N TYR A 394 14.03 -5.48 7.86
CA TYR A 394 14.30 -6.89 7.60
C TYR A 394 15.11 -7.05 6.32
N VAL A 395 16.24 -7.75 6.40
CA VAL A 395 17.15 -8.03 5.28
C VAL A 395 17.20 -9.54 4.99
N ASN A 396 17.05 -9.90 3.74
CA ASN A 396 17.04 -11.28 3.31
C ASN A 396 18.49 -11.78 3.13
N LEU A 397 18.90 -12.72 3.97
CA LEU A 397 20.24 -13.29 3.98
C LEU A 397 20.34 -14.59 3.16
N TYR A 398 19.23 -15.07 2.61
CA TYR A 398 19.22 -16.28 1.78
C TYR A 398 19.98 -16.02 0.48
N LYS A 399 20.93 -16.92 0.15
CA LYS A 399 21.83 -16.81 -1.00
C LYS A 399 22.56 -15.47 -1.06
N PRO A 400 23.52 -15.19 -0.15
CA PRO A 400 24.23 -13.91 -0.13
C PRO A 400 24.94 -13.58 -1.44
N GLU A 401 25.31 -14.61 -2.23
CA GLU A 401 25.86 -14.48 -3.56
C GLU A 401 24.87 -13.95 -4.62
N SER A 402 23.62 -13.78 -4.27
CA SER A 402 22.59 -13.13 -5.09
C SER A 402 22.22 -11.72 -4.60
N ARG A 403 22.89 -11.22 -3.56
CA ARG A 403 22.62 -9.92 -2.90
C ARG A 403 23.80 -8.98 -3.12
N PRO A 404 23.79 -8.16 -4.18
CA PRO A 404 24.96 -7.37 -4.54
C PRO A 404 25.19 -6.19 -3.59
N LYS A 405 26.45 -5.92 -3.25
CA LYS A 405 26.89 -4.82 -2.38
C LYS A 405 26.44 -3.46 -2.88
N TRP A 406 26.46 -3.25 -4.19
CA TRP A 406 26.13 -1.98 -4.84
C TRP A 406 24.62 -1.62 -4.79
N GLU A 407 23.73 -2.55 -4.41
CA GLU A 407 22.32 -2.25 -4.15
C GLU A 407 22.05 -1.80 -2.71
N MET A 408 22.97 -2.10 -1.77
CA MET A 408 22.70 -1.99 -0.34
C MET A 408 22.45 -0.56 0.14
N MET A 409 23.18 0.44 -0.39
CA MET A 409 22.98 1.84 -0.01
C MET A 409 21.57 2.31 -0.38
N ALA A 410 21.15 2.14 -1.64
CA ALA A 410 19.84 2.56 -2.10
C ALA A 410 18.70 1.83 -1.32
N LEU A 411 18.85 0.52 -1.10
CA LEU A 411 17.88 -0.27 -0.35
C LEU A 411 17.77 0.19 1.11
N SER A 412 18.90 0.47 1.77
CA SER A 412 18.90 0.94 3.16
C SER A 412 18.30 2.34 3.30
N LEU A 413 18.52 3.23 2.33
CA LEU A 413 17.88 4.55 2.27
C LEU A 413 16.37 4.44 2.04
N HIS A 414 15.90 3.43 1.30
CA HIS A 414 14.50 3.18 1.03
C HIS A 414 13.77 2.60 2.25
N GLU A 415 14.29 1.51 2.82
CA GLU A 415 13.59 0.75 3.86
C GLU A 415 13.79 1.34 5.26
N ALA A 416 15.00 1.84 5.56
CA ALA A 416 15.33 2.39 6.87
C ALA A 416 15.20 3.92 6.88
N VAL A 417 16.32 4.63 6.92
CA VAL A 417 16.36 6.09 7.02
C VAL A 417 17.10 6.71 5.81
N PRO A 418 16.52 7.75 5.21
CA PRO A 418 15.32 8.49 5.59
C PRO A 418 14.01 7.96 4.96
N GLY A 419 13.96 6.70 4.50
CA GLY A 419 12.83 6.10 3.82
C GLY A 419 11.68 5.69 4.73
N HIS A 420 11.22 4.43 4.61
CA HIS A 420 9.99 3.95 5.25
C HIS A 420 9.99 4.09 6.78
N HIS A 421 11.10 3.68 7.46
CA HIS A 421 11.18 3.86 8.91
C HIS A 421 10.98 5.30 9.31
N PHE A 422 11.73 6.21 8.68
CA PHE A 422 11.71 7.64 9.02
C PHE A 422 10.33 8.24 8.77
N GLN A 423 9.75 8.01 7.60
CA GLN A 423 8.45 8.53 7.19
C GLN A 423 7.32 8.04 8.10
N MET A 424 7.26 6.72 8.36
CA MET A 424 6.19 6.14 9.19
C MET A 424 6.32 6.56 10.65
N SER A 425 7.55 6.60 11.19
CA SER A 425 7.80 7.05 12.56
C SER A 425 7.43 8.53 12.75
N ARG A 426 7.75 9.40 11.76
CA ARG A 426 7.30 10.80 11.77
C ARG A 426 5.77 10.88 11.78
N GLY A 427 5.09 10.09 10.94
CA GLY A 427 3.63 10.06 10.90
C GLY A 427 2.98 9.64 12.22
N ILE A 428 3.54 8.64 12.90
CA ILE A 428 3.08 8.19 14.23
C ILE A 428 3.26 9.29 15.30
N GLU A 429 4.34 10.06 15.22
CA GLU A 429 4.69 11.10 16.19
C GLU A 429 3.95 12.43 15.97
N LEU A 430 3.21 12.60 14.88
CA LEU A 430 2.43 13.81 14.65
C LEU A 430 1.31 13.94 15.69
N PRO A 431 1.21 15.11 16.38
CA PRO A 431 0.17 15.34 17.38
C PRO A 431 -1.21 15.52 16.73
N ASP A 432 -2.26 15.31 17.51
CA ASP A 432 -3.65 15.69 17.22
C ASP A 432 -4.18 15.24 15.84
N MET A 433 -3.72 14.07 15.38
CA MET A 433 -4.14 13.49 14.10
C MET A 433 -5.27 12.48 14.33
N PRO A 434 -6.41 12.57 13.62
CA PRO A 434 -7.49 11.57 13.72
C PRO A 434 -7.00 10.19 13.29
N MET A 435 -7.62 9.12 13.85
CA MET A 435 -7.16 7.74 13.66
C MET A 435 -7.09 7.33 12.19
N PHE A 436 -8.06 7.73 11.36
CA PHE A 436 -8.03 7.42 9.94
C PHE A 436 -6.79 8.00 9.21
N ARG A 437 -6.22 9.11 9.72
CA ARG A 437 -4.99 9.71 9.20
C ARG A 437 -3.74 9.00 9.72
N LYS A 438 -3.72 8.60 11.00
CA LYS A 438 -2.59 7.87 11.60
C LYS A 438 -2.35 6.53 10.92
N THR A 439 -3.40 5.90 10.44
CA THR A 439 -3.36 4.58 9.79
C THR A 439 -3.41 4.66 8.26
N ALA A 440 -3.61 5.86 7.68
CA ALA A 440 -3.66 6.03 6.24
C ALA A 440 -2.31 5.68 5.59
N TYR A 441 -2.36 4.90 4.52
CA TYR A 441 -1.21 4.64 3.67
C TYR A 441 -1.59 4.84 2.20
N PHE A 442 -1.22 6.00 1.68
CA PHE A 442 -1.32 6.28 0.24
C PHE A 442 -0.06 5.77 -0.43
N VAL A 443 -0.20 4.74 -1.27
CA VAL A 443 0.95 4.04 -1.88
C VAL A 443 1.86 5.02 -2.62
N ALA A 444 1.30 5.96 -3.38
CA ALA A 444 2.10 6.96 -4.09
C ALA A 444 2.88 7.90 -3.17
N TYR A 445 2.34 8.21 -1.98
CA TYR A 445 3.05 9.00 -1.00
C TYR A 445 4.17 8.18 -0.33
N GLY A 446 3.85 7.00 0.22
CA GLY A 446 4.81 6.20 0.98
C GLY A 446 5.95 5.65 0.11
N GLU A 447 5.61 5.03 -1.02
CA GLU A 447 6.59 4.47 -1.96
C GLU A 447 7.32 5.56 -2.75
N GLY A 448 6.59 6.65 -3.08
CA GLY A 448 7.19 7.83 -3.70
C GLY A 448 8.23 8.48 -2.80
N TRP A 449 7.95 8.55 -1.49
CA TRP A 449 8.91 8.98 -0.49
C TRP A 449 10.11 8.05 -0.40
N GLY A 450 9.91 6.72 -0.35
CA GLY A 450 11.00 5.74 -0.34
C GLY A 450 11.98 5.94 -1.51
N LEU A 451 11.45 6.09 -2.74
CA LEU A 451 12.29 6.38 -3.91
C LEU A 451 12.95 7.77 -3.86
N TYR A 452 12.26 8.77 -3.33
CA TYR A 452 12.83 10.09 -3.13
C TYR A 452 13.95 10.04 -2.09
N ALA A 453 13.79 9.26 -1.03
CA ALA A 453 14.79 9.02 0.01
C ALA A 453 16.07 8.37 -0.54
N GLU A 454 15.97 7.43 -1.50
CA GLU A 454 17.13 6.89 -2.22
C GLU A 454 17.98 8.03 -2.85
N ARG A 455 17.31 9.04 -3.42
CA ARG A 455 17.99 10.18 -4.05
C ARG A 455 18.59 11.17 -3.05
N LEU A 456 18.01 11.28 -1.83
CA LEU A 456 18.60 12.10 -0.77
C LEU A 456 20.01 11.64 -0.38
N GLY A 457 20.38 10.40 -0.68
CA GLY A 457 21.76 9.92 -0.53
C GLY A 457 22.80 10.77 -1.26
N TYR A 458 22.45 11.46 -2.36
CA TYR A 458 23.33 12.43 -3.02
C TYR A 458 23.49 13.70 -2.18
N ASP A 459 22.40 14.24 -1.62
CA ASP A 459 22.43 15.42 -0.75
C ASP A 459 23.16 15.14 0.58
N MET A 460 23.12 13.89 1.04
CA MET A 460 23.80 13.40 2.24
C MET A 460 25.30 13.10 2.01
N GLY A 461 25.74 12.98 0.74
CA GLY A 461 27.11 12.62 0.38
C GLY A 461 27.45 11.14 0.58
N LEU A 462 26.46 10.26 0.36
CA LEU A 462 26.60 8.81 0.59
C LEU A 462 26.95 7.99 -0.66
N TYR A 463 26.84 8.60 -1.87
CA TYR A 463 27.10 7.94 -3.15
C TYR A 463 28.49 8.27 -3.71
N ASP A 464 29.55 8.02 -2.95
CA ASP A 464 30.93 8.23 -3.38
C ASP A 464 31.37 7.20 -4.43
N ASP A 465 30.96 5.92 -4.25
CA ASP A 465 31.27 4.84 -5.17
C ASP A 465 30.36 4.91 -6.42
N PRO A 466 30.92 4.88 -7.63
CA PRO A 466 30.13 4.77 -8.85
C PRO A 466 29.21 3.54 -8.89
N TYR A 467 29.57 2.44 -8.26
CA TYR A 467 28.75 1.24 -8.20
C TYR A 467 27.52 1.44 -7.30
N ASP A 468 27.64 2.13 -6.16
CA ASP A 468 26.48 2.49 -5.32
C ASP A 468 25.51 3.42 -6.08
N ARG A 469 26.04 4.36 -6.87
CA ARG A 469 25.21 5.19 -7.77
C ARG A 469 24.50 4.37 -8.83
N PHE A 470 25.17 3.35 -9.38
CA PHE A 470 24.55 2.42 -10.32
C PHE A 470 23.45 1.59 -9.64
N GLY A 471 23.64 1.24 -8.39
CA GLY A 471 22.62 0.57 -7.56
C GLY A 471 21.35 1.41 -7.42
N GLN A 472 21.51 2.68 -7.10
CA GLN A 472 20.38 3.62 -7.04
C GLN A 472 19.67 3.72 -8.41
N LEU A 473 20.41 3.83 -9.51
CA LEU A 473 19.82 3.86 -10.85
C LEU A 473 19.14 2.53 -11.21
N THR A 474 19.61 1.39 -10.71
CA THR A 474 18.96 0.09 -10.92
C THR A 474 17.58 0.06 -10.25
N TYR A 475 17.46 0.58 -9.02
CA TYR A 475 16.19 0.73 -8.33
C TYR A 475 15.28 1.75 -9.03
N ASP A 476 15.82 2.87 -9.47
CA ASP A 476 15.08 3.90 -10.22
C ASP A 476 14.57 3.35 -11.57
N MET A 477 15.41 2.61 -12.30
CA MET A 477 15.03 1.95 -13.56
C MET A 477 13.92 0.92 -13.36
N TRP A 478 14.03 0.08 -12.34
CA TRP A 478 12.99 -0.88 -12.03
C TRP A 478 11.62 -0.22 -11.90
N ARG A 479 11.55 0.91 -11.15
CA ARG A 479 10.30 1.64 -10.94
C ARG A 479 9.84 2.42 -12.18
N ALA A 480 10.76 2.87 -13.02
CA ALA A 480 10.41 3.47 -14.32
C ALA A 480 9.85 2.43 -15.30
N VAL A 481 10.42 1.23 -15.37
CA VAL A 481 9.92 0.11 -16.17
C VAL A 481 8.49 -0.27 -15.78
N ARG A 482 8.13 -0.21 -14.48
CA ARG A 482 6.77 -0.47 -14.01
C ARG A 482 5.73 0.42 -14.70
N LEU A 483 6.04 1.70 -14.92
CA LEU A 483 5.12 2.63 -15.62
C LEU A 483 4.82 2.17 -17.04
N VAL A 484 5.81 1.56 -17.70
CA VAL A 484 5.69 1.10 -19.10
C VAL A 484 4.97 -0.25 -19.18
N VAL A 485 5.38 -1.23 -18.36
CA VAL A 485 4.85 -2.59 -18.49
C VAL A 485 3.44 -2.74 -17.92
N ASP A 486 3.12 -2.09 -16.81
CA ASP A 486 1.79 -2.12 -16.22
C ASP A 486 0.75 -1.49 -17.17
N THR A 487 1.00 -0.28 -17.65
CA THR A 487 0.15 0.39 -18.64
C THR A 487 0.13 -0.36 -19.98
N GLY A 488 1.27 -0.93 -20.38
CA GLY A 488 1.41 -1.75 -21.58
C GLY A 488 0.46 -2.95 -21.55
N MET A 489 0.48 -3.73 -20.48
CA MET A 489 -0.35 -4.91 -20.31
C MET A 489 -1.84 -4.58 -20.17
N HIS A 490 -2.17 -3.59 -19.32
CA HIS A 490 -3.55 -3.34 -18.92
C HIS A 490 -4.31 -2.36 -19.84
N SER A 491 -3.62 -1.56 -20.66
CA SER A 491 -4.25 -0.54 -21.50
C SER A 491 -3.81 -0.56 -22.97
N MET A 492 -2.67 -1.17 -23.31
CA MET A 492 -2.08 -1.10 -24.65
C MET A 492 -1.92 -2.47 -25.32
N GLY A 493 -2.50 -3.52 -24.74
CA GLY A 493 -2.55 -4.87 -25.33
C GLY A 493 -1.23 -5.65 -25.34
N TRP A 494 -0.27 -5.28 -24.48
CA TRP A 494 0.97 -6.05 -24.36
C TRP A 494 0.70 -7.44 -23.78
N SER A 495 1.38 -8.44 -24.33
CA SER A 495 1.41 -9.76 -23.72
C SER A 495 2.32 -9.78 -22.47
N ARG A 496 2.18 -10.82 -21.66
CA ARG A 496 3.06 -11.11 -20.52
C ARG A 496 4.52 -11.22 -20.97
N GLU A 497 4.76 -11.90 -22.07
CA GLU A 497 6.10 -12.13 -22.63
C GLU A 497 6.72 -10.81 -23.13
N GLN A 498 5.93 -9.93 -23.74
CA GLN A 498 6.39 -8.59 -24.12
C GLN A 498 6.81 -7.76 -22.91
N ALA A 499 6.03 -7.81 -21.84
CA ALA A 499 6.36 -7.10 -20.59
C ALA A 499 7.64 -7.67 -19.94
N ILE A 500 7.80 -8.99 -19.90
CA ILE A 500 9.01 -9.68 -19.41
C ILE A 500 10.22 -9.28 -20.25
N ALA A 501 10.11 -9.33 -21.59
CA ALA A 501 11.20 -8.99 -22.49
C ALA A 501 11.64 -7.51 -22.33
N TYR A 502 10.67 -6.60 -22.22
CA TYR A 502 10.97 -5.18 -21.98
C TYR A 502 11.68 -4.97 -20.66
N PHE A 503 11.24 -5.65 -19.60
CA PHE A 503 11.86 -5.57 -18.28
C PHE A 503 13.32 -6.07 -18.32
N LYS A 504 13.56 -7.26 -18.89
CA LYS A 504 14.90 -7.84 -19.05
C LYS A 504 15.87 -6.93 -19.79
N ALA A 505 15.39 -6.25 -20.83
CA ALA A 505 16.21 -5.35 -21.65
C ALA A 505 16.67 -4.09 -20.90
N ASN A 506 16.02 -3.73 -19.78
CA ASN A 506 16.25 -2.45 -19.11
C ASN A 506 16.70 -2.57 -17.65
N ALA A 507 16.57 -3.72 -16.99
CA ALA A 507 16.89 -3.86 -15.56
C ALA A 507 17.85 -5.03 -15.29
N ALA A 508 18.81 -4.80 -14.39
CA ALA A 508 19.79 -5.81 -13.95
C ALA A 508 19.21 -6.74 -12.87
N LYS A 509 18.02 -7.34 -13.13
CA LYS A 509 17.36 -8.27 -12.20
C LYS A 509 17.41 -9.70 -12.74
N THR A 510 17.23 -10.69 -11.82
CA THR A 510 17.16 -12.10 -12.23
C THR A 510 15.88 -12.39 -13.03
N ASP A 511 15.92 -13.42 -13.86
CA ASP A 511 14.75 -13.84 -14.64
C ASP A 511 13.55 -14.19 -13.75
N GLN A 512 13.81 -14.83 -12.61
CA GLN A 512 12.76 -15.22 -11.67
C GLN A 512 12.10 -14.00 -11.02
N ASP A 513 12.91 -13.00 -10.61
CA ASP A 513 12.38 -11.76 -10.04
C ASP A 513 11.48 -11.02 -11.04
N ILE A 514 11.91 -10.95 -12.30
CA ILE A 514 11.16 -10.29 -13.38
C ILE A 514 9.81 -11.00 -13.60
N VAL A 515 9.81 -12.34 -13.67
CA VAL A 515 8.57 -13.11 -13.84
C VAL A 515 7.62 -12.89 -12.67
N ASN A 516 8.11 -12.98 -11.44
CA ASN A 516 7.30 -12.75 -10.24
C ASN A 516 6.71 -11.33 -10.19
N GLU A 517 7.50 -10.32 -10.58
CA GLU A 517 7.04 -8.94 -10.62
C GLU A 517 5.97 -8.73 -11.71
N ILE A 518 6.15 -9.26 -12.91
CA ILE A 518 5.13 -9.15 -13.98
C ILE A 518 3.83 -9.83 -13.54
N ASP A 519 3.90 -11.01 -12.94
CA ASP A 519 2.72 -11.70 -12.43
C ASP A 519 2.04 -10.93 -11.29
N ARG A 520 2.82 -10.23 -10.44
CA ARG A 520 2.29 -9.32 -9.43
C ARG A 520 1.54 -8.15 -10.07
N TYR A 521 2.07 -7.55 -11.14
CA TYR A 521 1.39 -6.44 -11.82
C TYR A 521 0.11 -6.91 -12.53
N ILE A 522 0.08 -8.12 -13.06
CA ILE A 522 -1.15 -8.72 -13.60
C ILE A 522 -2.21 -8.90 -12.50
N ALA A 523 -1.79 -9.30 -11.30
CA ALA A 523 -2.70 -9.50 -10.17
C ALA A 523 -3.18 -8.20 -9.53
N TRP A 524 -2.37 -7.15 -9.62
CA TRP A 524 -2.61 -5.89 -8.91
C TRP A 524 -2.43 -4.67 -9.85
N PRO A 525 -3.33 -4.52 -10.82
CA PRO A 525 -3.24 -3.49 -11.85
C PRO A 525 -3.15 -2.08 -11.29
N GLY A 526 -2.20 -1.30 -11.76
CA GLY A 526 -2.01 0.10 -11.37
C GLY A 526 -1.19 0.32 -10.09
N GLN A 527 -1.07 -0.66 -9.18
CA GLN A 527 -0.33 -0.49 -7.93
C GLN A 527 1.15 -0.15 -8.18
N ALA A 528 1.75 -0.82 -9.14
CA ALA A 528 3.15 -0.63 -9.49
C ALA A 528 3.49 0.79 -10.01
N LEU A 529 2.50 1.54 -10.48
CA LEU A 529 2.66 2.92 -10.97
C LEU A 529 2.96 3.92 -9.85
N ALA A 530 2.46 3.65 -8.65
CA ALA A 530 2.49 4.57 -7.51
C ALA A 530 3.91 5.04 -7.15
N TYR A 531 4.86 4.13 -7.14
CA TYR A 531 6.26 4.33 -6.76
C TYR A 531 6.90 5.51 -7.51
N LYS A 532 7.02 5.36 -8.82
CA LYS A 532 7.70 6.36 -9.66
C LYS A 532 6.91 7.64 -9.79
N ILE A 533 5.58 7.58 -9.89
CA ILE A 533 4.73 8.77 -9.94
C ILE A 533 4.87 9.59 -8.65
N GLY A 534 4.87 8.93 -7.49
CA GLY A 534 5.07 9.60 -6.20
C GLY A 534 6.44 10.29 -6.11
N GLN A 535 7.51 9.59 -6.47
CA GLN A 535 8.86 10.14 -6.47
C GLN A 535 8.98 11.35 -7.40
N LEU A 536 8.43 11.28 -8.60
CA LEU A 536 8.46 12.37 -9.56
C LEU A 536 7.69 13.59 -9.05
N LYS A 537 6.54 13.40 -8.39
CA LYS A 537 5.76 14.49 -7.80
C LYS A 537 6.53 15.17 -6.65
N ILE A 538 7.10 14.40 -5.72
CA ILE A 538 7.88 14.98 -4.61
C ILE A 538 9.11 15.74 -5.15
N SER A 539 9.79 15.19 -6.16
CA SER A 539 10.93 15.85 -6.82
C SER A 539 10.51 17.14 -7.54
N GLU A 540 9.36 17.14 -8.23
CA GLU A 540 8.79 18.33 -8.88
C GLU A 540 8.46 19.43 -7.86
N LEU A 541 7.87 19.06 -6.71
CA LEU A 541 7.57 20.00 -5.63
C LEU A 541 8.84 20.60 -5.03
N ARG A 542 9.90 19.78 -4.85
CA ARG A 542 11.22 20.26 -4.42
C ARG A 542 11.80 21.27 -5.41
N GLU A 543 11.79 20.97 -6.70
CA GLU A 543 12.27 21.90 -7.73
C GLU A 543 11.44 23.18 -7.78
N ARG A 544 10.12 23.09 -7.61
CA ARG A 544 9.18 24.23 -7.54
C ARG A 544 9.53 25.13 -6.36
N ALA A 545 9.72 24.55 -5.17
CA ALA A 545 10.12 25.26 -3.98
C ALA A 545 11.51 25.93 -4.14
N THR A 546 12.47 25.20 -4.69
CA THR A 546 13.82 25.73 -4.95
C THR A 546 13.78 26.94 -5.87
N ARG A 547 13.05 26.85 -7.01
CA ARG A 547 12.90 28.00 -7.93
C ARG A 547 12.15 29.17 -7.30
N ALA A 548 11.13 28.88 -6.50
CA ALA A 548 10.27 29.89 -5.92
C ALA A 548 10.93 30.69 -4.76
N LEU A 549 11.78 30.03 -3.97
CA LEU A 549 12.43 30.59 -2.78
C LEU A 549 13.88 31.03 -3.06
N GLY A 550 14.52 30.53 -4.13
CA GLY A 550 15.90 30.86 -4.50
C GLY A 550 16.89 30.60 -3.36
N PRO A 551 17.73 31.57 -2.98
CA PRO A 551 18.72 31.39 -1.90
C PRO A 551 18.13 31.09 -0.51
N ARG A 552 16.82 31.30 -0.32
CA ARG A 552 16.11 31.01 0.92
C ARG A 552 15.58 29.58 1.01
N PHE A 553 15.73 28.78 -0.04
CA PHE A 553 15.33 27.39 -0.03
C PHE A 553 16.15 26.61 0.99
N ASP A 554 15.51 26.02 1.97
CA ASP A 554 16.09 25.08 2.92
C ASP A 554 15.54 23.67 2.64
N LEU A 555 16.42 22.75 2.23
CA LEU A 555 16.06 21.36 1.95
C LEU A 555 15.49 20.65 3.18
N ARG A 556 16.03 20.93 4.36
CA ARG A 556 15.59 20.31 5.61
C ARG A 556 14.15 20.73 5.95
N ALA A 557 13.88 22.03 5.83
CA ALA A 557 12.52 22.55 6.05
C ALA A 557 11.52 22.01 5.02
N PHE A 558 11.94 21.84 3.76
CA PHE A 558 11.11 21.23 2.72
C PHE A 558 10.77 19.76 3.03
N ASN A 559 11.76 18.97 3.40
CA ASN A 559 11.56 17.54 3.71
C ASN A 559 10.71 17.37 4.98
N ASP A 560 10.97 18.17 6.02
CA ASP A 560 10.14 18.16 7.23
C ASP A 560 8.69 18.51 6.91
N GLU A 561 8.43 19.51 6.04
CA GLU A 561 7.07 19.92 5.68
C GLU A 561 6.33 18.84 4.91
N VAL A 562 7.00 18.16 3.95
CA VAL A 562 6.42 17.01 3.26
C VAL A 562 5.98 15.95 4.26
N LEU A 563 6.83 15.60 5.25
CA LEU A 563 6.51 14.56 6.23
C LEU A 563 5.50 14.99 7.29
N ASN A 564 5.44 16.28 7.61
CA ASN A 564 4.48 16.83 8.58
C ASN A 564 3.02 16.77 8.09
N THR A 565 2.80 16.54 6.79
CA THR A 565 1.44 16.25 6.29
C THR A 565 0.93 14.88 6.76
N GLY A 566 1.82 13.95 7.17
CA GLY A 566 1.48 12.53 7.22
C GLY A 566 1.18 11.99 5.82
N SER A 567 0.73 10.73 5.72
CA SER A 567 0.37 10.13 4.44
C SER A 567 -0.91 10.77 3.87
N VAL A 568 -0.83 11.32 2.64
CA VAL A 568 -1.92 12.02 1.95
C VAL A 568 -1.90 11.71 0.45
N PRO A 569 -3.02 11.91 -0.29
CA PRO A 569 -3.00 11.93 -1.75
C PRO A 569 -2.01 12.96 -2.29
N LEU A 570 -1.35 12.68 -3.41
CA LEU A 570 -0.35 13.60 -4.00
C LEU A 570 -0.94 14.94 -4.41
N GLU A 571 -2.21 15.01 -4.83
CA GLU A 571 -2.87 16.29 -5.10
C GLU A 571 -3.09 17.11 -3.82
N THR A 572 -3.38 16.45 -2.71
CA THR A 572 -3.49 17.09 -1.40
C THR A 572 -2.12 17.58 -0.91
N LEU A 573 -1.07 16.75 -1.10
CA LEU A 573 0.31 17.15 -0.82
C LEU A 573 0.70 18.38 -1.66
N GLU A 574 0.39 18.40 -2.94
CA GLU A 574 0.71 19.52 -3.84
C GLU A 574 0.07 20.82 -3.36
N ARG A 575 -1.25 20.81 -3.06
CA ARG A 575 -1.95 22.00 -2.52
C ARG A 575 -1.32 22.49 -1.21
N HIS A 576 -0.97 21.57 -0.32
CA HIS A 576 -0.33 21.90 0.95
C HIS A 576 1.04 22.56 0.74
N MET A 577 1.88 21.96 -0.10
CA MET A 577 3.23 22.47 -0.39
C MET A 577 3.20 23.81 -1.13
N ASP A 578 2.24 24.04 -2.03
CA ASP A 578 2.05 25.35 -2.67
C ASP A 578 1.68 26.44 -1.66
N ALA A 579 0.81 26.12 -0.69
CA ALA A 579 0.48 27.04 0.40
C ALA A 579 1.70 27.30 1.30
N TRP A 580 2.49 26.27 1.63
CA TRP A 580 3.73 26.42 2.39
C TRP A 580 4.74 27.31 1.67
N ILE A 581 4.97 27.10 0.36
CA ILE A 581 5.85 27.93 -0.46
C ILE A 581 5.40 29.41 -0.44
N ALA A 582 4.10 29.64 -0.57
CA ALA A 582 3.53 30.99 -0.52
C ALA A 582 3.76 31.65 0.86
N GLY A 583 3.56 30.88 1.94
CA GLY A 583 3.82 31.33 3.31
C GLY A 583 5.30 31.66 3.55
N GLN A 584 6.24 30.84 3.03
CA GLN A 584 7.67 31.12 3.15
C GLN A 584 8.06 32.41 2.39
N LYS A 585 7.43 32.71 1.25
CA LYS A 585 7.65 33.96 0.52
C LYS A 585 7.14 35.19 1.30
N ALA A 586 6.00 35.06 1.97
CA ALA A 586 5.36 36.18 2.68
C ALA A 586 6.08 36.60 3.98
N ARG A 587 6.83 35.70 4.62
CA ARG A 587 7.52 35.94 5.90
C ARG A 587 8.51 37.11 5.87
N ASP A 588 9.01 37.50 4.70
CA ASP A 588 10.04 38.54 4.54
C ASP A 588 9.54 39.79 3.79
N LEU A 589 8.24 39.92 3.54
CA LEU A 589 7.69 41.20 3.11
C LEU A 589 7.61 42.09 4.34
N PRO A 590 8.27 43.30 4.38
CA PRO A 590 8.10 44.23 5.47
C PRO A 590 6.61 44.49 5.61
N ALA A 591 6.12 44.46 6.87
CA ALA A 591 4.75 44.81 7.15
C ALA A 591 4.46 46.16 6.47
N SER A 592 3.57 46.16 5.49
CA SER A 592 3.08 47.43 4.91
C SER A 592 2.37 48.20 6.02
N HIS A 593 3.04 49.24 6.48
CA HIS A 593 2.47 50.23 7.44
C HIS A 593 1.31 50.96 6.81
#